data_cb33ce6df374f24a3c5056f69e4313be
#
_entry.id   cb33ce6df374f24a3c5056f69e4313be
#
_cell.length_a   1.000
_cell.length_b   1.000
_cell.length_c   1.000
_cell.angle_alpha   90.00
_cell.angle_beta   90.00
_cell.angle_gamma   90.00
#
_symmetry.space_group_name_H-M   'P 1'
#
loop_
_entity.id
_entity.type
_entity.pdbx_description
1 polymer ?
#
loop_
_entity_poly.entity_id
_entity_poly.type
_entity_poly.pdbx_seq_one_letter_code
_entity_poly.pdbx_strand_id
1 'polypeptide(L)'
;MAKLERALDGVRQGAYFYLPRSVMPSDAALVVHKAIRNIAHESAAHSYEHSAFEDLAGASPAMKRVIEVISKVAPTDSTVLLLGESGTGKELLATTIHRLSPRRDMPFIAINCAALPDQLLESEMFGHMKGSFTGADADKRGLFEEADGGTIFLDEIGDMALVTQAKLLRVLQNGEIRAVGSAKPKHVDVRVIAATNRDLERAVENLGFREDLYFRLNVIQVRIPPLRER
;
A
#
# COMPACT_ATOMS: atom_id res chain seq x y z
N MET A 1 29.51 3.46 35.78
CA MET A 1 28.83 4.59 35.13
C MET A 1 29.63 5.13 33.93
N ALA A 2 30.88 5.53 34.04
CA ALA A 2 31.66 6.14 32.94
C ALA A 2 31.81 5.31 31.62
N LYS A 3 31.64 3.97 31.65
CA LYS A 3 31.72 3.13 30.44
C LYS A 3 30.46 3.18 29.61
N LEU A 4 29.29 3.29 30.25
CA LEU A 4 27.98 3.35 29.59
C LEU A 4 27.76 4.71 28.91
N GLU A 5 28.20 5.79 29.59
CA GLU A 5 28.14 7.16 29.03
C GLU A 5 28.99 7.28 27.75
N ARG A 6 30.22 6.73 27.76
CA ARG A 6 31.07 6.71 26.54
C ARG A 6 30.51 5.87 25.42
N ALA A 7 29.80 4.78 25.73
CA ALA A 7 29.14 3.98 24.73
C ALA A 7 27.96 4.74 24.07
N LEU A 8 27.19 5.44 24.87
CA LEU A 8 26.07 6.27 24.40
C LEU A 8 26.55 7.46 23.56
N ASP A 9 27.67 8.12 23.99
CA ASP A 9 28.25 9.20 23.22
C ASP A 9 28.81 8.72 21.86
N GLY A 10 29.45 7.57 21.82
CA GLY A 10 29.90 6.96 20.57
C GLY A 10 28.78 6.69 19.59
N VAL A 11 27.63 6.15 20.05
CA VAL A 11 26.45 5.91 19.22
C VAL A 11 25.84 7.25 18.74
N ARG A 12 25.79 8.27 19.60
CA ARG A 12 25.34 9.62 19.21
C ARG A 12 26.23 10.28 18.15
N GLN A 13 27.50 9.94 18.11
CA GLN A 13 28.49 10.41 17.12
C GLN A 13 28.51 9.54 15.84
N GLY A 14 27.56 8.59 15.69
CA GLY A 14 27.43 7.76 14.48
C GLY A 14 28.12 6.40 14.54
N ALA A 15 28.60 5.94 15.72
CA ALA A 15 29.10 4.58 15.86
C ALA A 15 27.95 3.57 15.75
N TYR A 16 28.10 2.56 14.88
CA TYR A 16 27.10 1.52 14.69
C TYR A 16 26.88 0.64 15.92
N PHE A 17 27.95 0.32 16.64
CA PHE A 17 27.90 -0.51 17.84
C PHE A 17 29.11 -0.26 18.74
N TYR A 18 28.98 -0.55 20.03
CA TYR A 18 30.05 -0.49 21.01
C TYR A 18 30.48 -1.89 21.45
N LEU A 19 31.76 -2.20 21.31
CA LEU A 19 32.32 -3.46 21.76
C LEU A 19 33.28 -3.22 22.92
N PRO A 20 33.16 -3.92 24.06
CA PRO A 20 34.15 -3.86 25.13
C PRO A 20 35.48 -4.49 24.66
N ARG A 21 36.62 -4.02 25.21
CA ARG A 21 37.95 -4.54 24.85
C ARG A 21 38.13 -6.03 25.12
N SER A 22 37.32 -6.62 25.99
CA SER A 22 37.33 -8.05 26.35
C SER A 22 36.48 -8.94 25.49
N VAL A 23 35.94 -8.41 24.39
CA VAL A 23 35.10 -9.21 23.49
C VAL A 23 35.92 -10.26 22.75
N MET A 24 35.36 -11.47 22.57
CA MET A 24 36.01 -12.52 21.80
C MET A 24 36.09 -12.12 20.32
N PRO A 25 37.17 -12.49 19.60
CA PRO A 25 37.30 -12.17 18.17
C PRO A 25 36.12 -12.70 17.31
N SER A 26 35.53 -13.83 17.68
CA SER A 26 34.33 -14.42 17.05
C SER A 26 33.11 -13.51 17.17
N ASP A 27 32.90 -12.90 18.33
CA ASP A 27 31.74 -12.04 18.59
C ASP A 27 31.92 -10.68 17.89
N ALA A 28 33.16 -10.18 17.86
CA ALA A 28 33.50 -8.99 17.09
C ALA A 28 33.25 -9.20 15.59
N ALA A 29 33.67 -10.36 15.04
CA ALA A 29 33.40 -10.71 13.65
C ALA A 29 31.91 -10.80 13.34
N LEU A 30 31.10 -11.36 14.26
CA LEU A 30 29.64 -11.44 14.10
C LEU A 30 29.00 -10.07 14.05
N VAL A 31 29.41 -9.13 14.91
CA VAL A 31 28.90 -7.76 14.91
C VAL A 31 29.30 -7.01 13.65
N VAL A 32 30.53 -7.16 13.17
CA VAL A 32 31.00 -6.58 11.90
C VAL A 32 30.23 -7.14 10.71
N HIS A 33 30.03 -8.47 10.65
CA HIS A 33 29.23 -9.09 9.62
C HIS A 33 27.78 -8.59 9.59
N LYS A 34 27.18 -8.40 10.77
CA LYS A 34 25.84 -7.86 10.92
C LYS A 34 25.77 -6.38 10.48
N ALA A 35 26.77 -5.58 10.83
CA ALA A 35 26.88 -4.20 10.40
C ALA A 35 27.02 -4.07 8.88
N ILE A 36 27.92 -4.86 8.26
CA ILE A 36 28.12 -4.87 6.80
C ILE A 36 26.83 -5.28 6.09
N ARG A 37 26.12 -6.29 6.59
CA ARG A 37 24.85 -6.74 6.01
C ARG A 37 23.76 -5.66 6.10
N ASN A 38 23.66 -4.96 7.23
CA ASN A 38 22.70 -3.86 7.39
C ASN A 38 23.05 -2.68 6.48
N ILE A 39 24.34 -2.29 6.38
CA ILE A 39 24.78 -1.23 5.47
C ILE A 39 24.52 -1.62 4.01
N ALA A 40 24.75 -2.88 3.63
CA ALA A 40 24.44 -3.37 2.29
C ALA A 40 22.92 -3.37 2.01
N HIS A 41 22.10 -3.74 2.99
CA HIS A 41 20.64 -3.64 2.89
C HIS A 41 20.16 -2.18 2.82
N GLU A 42 20.71 -1.28 3.63
CA GLU A 42 20.40 0.16 3.58
C GLU A 42 20.85 0.78 2.25
N SER A 43 22.04 0.43 1.75
CA SER A 43 22.54 0.92 0.46
C SER A 43 21.74 0.37 -0.73
N ALA A 44 21.34 -0.91 -0.68
CA ALA A 44 20.45 -1.49 -1.69
C ALA A 44 19.04 -0.87 -1.62
N ALA A 45 18.48 -0.67 -0.41
CA ALA A 45 17.21 0.03 -0.22
C ALA A 45 17.28 1.46 -0.75
N HIS A 46 18.34 2.22 -0.44
CA HIS A 46 18.55 3.59 -0.95
C HIS A 46 18.69 3.63 -2.49
N SER A 47 19.37 2.67 -3.11
CA SER A 47 19.48 2.60 -4.57
C SER A 47 18.17 2.22 -5.23
N TYR A 48 17.38 1.32 -4.62
CA TYR A 48 16.03 0.97 -5.07
C TYR A 48 15.04 2.13 -4.85
N GLU A 49 15.11 2.81 -3.71
CA GLU A 49 14.33 4.01 -3.44
C GLU A 49 14.64 5.11 -4.46
N HIS A 50 15.93 5.37 -4.74
CA HIS A 50 16.33 6.39 -5.71
C HIS A 50 15.78 6.10 -7.11
N SER A 51 15.92 4.86 -7.58
CA SER A 51 15.36 4.40 -8.86
C SER A 51 13.82 4.42 -8.87
N ALA A 52 13.15 4.09 -7.75
CA ALA A 52 11.69 4.11 -7.68
C ALA A 52 11.11 5.54 -7.67
N PHE A 53 11.91 6.53 -7.24
CA PHE A 53 11.52 7.94 -7.21
C PHE A 53 12.06 8.75 -8.40
N GLU A 54 12.93 8.17 -9.26
CA GLU A 54 13.44 8.87 -10.46
C GLU A 54 12.31 9.29 -11.40
N ASP A 55 11.27 8.47 -11.54
CA ASP A 55 10.08 8.81 -12.32
C ASP A 55 9.22 9.93 -11.68
N LEU A 56 9.45 10.20 -10.38
CA LEU A 56 8.84 11.29 -9.61
C LEU A 56 9.80 12.47 -9.46
N ALA A 57 11.03 12.37 -10.00
CA ALA A 57 12.09 13.34 -9.88
C ALA A 57 11.83 14.61 -10.69
N GLY A 58 11.97 15.72 -10.10
CA GLY A 58 11.56 17.06 -10.42
C GLY A 58 10.80 17.66 -9.24
N ALA A 59 10.93 16.98 -8.10
CA ALA A 59 10.09 17.15 -6.95
C ALA A 59 10.19 18.56 -6.36
N SER A 60 9.11 19.29 -6.53
CA SER A 60 8.84 20.49 -5.73
C SER A 60 8.89 20.15 -4.22
N PRO A 61 9.04 21.13 -3.33
CA PRO A 61 8.99 20.89 -1.88
C PRO A 61 7.72 20.17 -1.43
N ALA A 62 6.60 20.36 -2.12
CA ALA A 62 5.34 19.67 -1.86
C ALA A 62 5.42 18.17 -2.20
N MET A 63 6.04 17.83 -3.33
CA MET A 63 6.22 16.44 -3.75
C MET A 63 7.25 15.70 -2.87
N LYS A 64 8.28 16.36 -2.38
CA LYS A 64 9.25 15.78 -1.43
C LYS A 64 8.55 15.28 -0.16
N ARG A 65 7.59 16.04 0.38
CA ARG A 65 6.77 15.59 1.54
C ARG A 65 5.97 14.33 1.24
N VAL A 66 5.40 14.24 0.03
CA VAL A 66 4.68 13.03 -0.42
C VAL A 66 5.62 11.83 -0.44
N ILE A 67 6.82 11.99 -1.01
CA ILE A 67 7.86 10.96 -1.08
C ILE A 67 8.28 10.50 0.32
N GLU A 68 8.51 11.43 1.26
CA GLU A 68 8.83 11.12 2.65
C GLU A 68 7.75 10.30 3.36
N VAL A 69 6.47 10.61 3.10
CA VAL A 69 5.36 9.83 3.65
C VAL A 69 5.34 8.43 3.03
N ILE A 70 5.47 8.33 1.71
CA ILE A 70 5.48 7.06 0.98
C ILE A 70 6.61 6.15 1.47
N SER A 71 7.83 6.66 1.64
CA SER A 71 8.98 5.88 2.13
C SER A 71 8.72 5.28 3.53
N LYS A 72 8.00 6.00 4.40
CA LYS A 72 7.63 5.51 5.74
C LYS A 72 6.51 4.49 5.73
N VAL A 73 5.58 4.62 4.79
CA VAL A 73 4.35 3.81 4.72
C VAL A 73 4.55 2.55 3.88
N ALA A 74 5.38 2.60 2.85
CA ALA A 74 5.61 1.48 1.95
C ALA A 74 5.99 0.18 2.67
N PRO A 75 6.86 0.18 3.70
CA PRO A 75 7.22 -1.04 4.44
C PRO A 75 6.11 -1.62 5.32
N THR A 76 4.98 -0.93 5.48
CA THR A 76 3.84 -1.39 6.31
C THR A 76 2.77 -2.05 5.47
N ASP A 77 1.88 -2.84 6.12
CA ASP A 77 0.67 -3.40 5.48
C ASP A 77 -0.55 -2.46 5.59
N SER A 78 -0.37 -1.25 6.10
CA SER A 78 -1.45 -0.29 6.28
C SER A 78 -2.12 0.08 4.95
N THR A 79 -3.43 0.27 5.00
CA THR A 79 -4.20 0.82 3.88
C THR A 79 -3.78 2.26 3.61
N VAL A 80 -3.58 2.60 2.35
CA VAL A 80 -3.20 3.95 1.90
C VAL A 80 -4.29 4.53 1.03
N LEU A 81 -4.73 5.76 1.35
CA LEU A 81 -5.67 6.52 0.55
C LEU A 81 -4.96 7.69 -0.14
N LEU A 82 -4.85 7.60 -1.47
CA LEU A 82 -4.25 8.62 -2.31
C LEU A 82 -5.32 9.62 -2.78
N LEU A 83 -5.19 10.88 -2.40
CA LEU A 83 -6.09 11.95 -2.82
C LEU A 83 -5.38 12.89 -3.78
N GLY A 84 -5.99 13.14 -4.94
CA GLY A 84 -5.42 14.06 -5.92
C GLY A 84 -6.26 14.18 -7.17
N GLU A 85 -6.11 15.29 -7.88
CA GLU A 85 -6.78 15.54 -9.16
C GLU A 85 -6.48 14.43 -10.18
N SER A 86 -7.30 14.30 -11.22
CA SER A 86 -7.01 13.38 -12.32
C SER A 86 -5.67 13.76 -12.98
N GLY A 87 -4.89 12.74 -13.38
CA GLY A 87 -3.57 12.96 -14.02
C GLY A 87 -2.44 13.35 -13.07
N THR A 88 -2.64 13.36 -11.74
CA THR A 88 -1.57 13.67 -10.77
C THR A 88 -0.59 12.54 -10.51
N GLY A 89 -0.75 11.39 -11.16
CA GLY A 89 0.15 10.23 -11.02
C GLY A 89 -0.17 9.35 -9.81
N LYS A 90 -1.45 9.23 -9.41
CA LYS A 90 -1.90 8.35 -8.32
C LYS A 90 -1.46 6.90 -8.53
N GLU A 91 -1.60 6.36 -9.75
CA GLU A 91 -1.20 5.01 -10.11
C GLU A 91 0.32 4.80 -10.02
N LEU A 92 1.11 5.78 -10.46
CA LEU A 92 2.57 5.72 -10.33
C LEU A 92 2.99 5.67 -8.86
N LEU A 93 2.34 6.46 -7.99
CA LEU A 93 2.60 6.41 -6.55
C LEU A 93 2.17 5.08 -5.92
N ALA A 94 1.03 4.52 -6.33
CA ALA A 94 0.59 3.20 -5.86
C ALA A 94 1.58 2.10 -6.25
N THR A 95 2.04 2.10 -7.49
CA THR A 95 3.10 1.20 -7.98
C THR A 95 4.40 1.38 -7.19
N THR A 96 4.80 2.62 -6.90
CA THR A 96 5.99 2.92 -6.11
C THR A 96 5.85 2.40 -4.67
N ILE A 97 4.69 2.59 -4.03
CA ILE A 97 4.41 2.04 -2.68
C ILE A 97 4.54 0.52 -2.69
N HIS A 98 3.99 -0.16 -3.69
CA HIS A 98 4.11 -1.61 -3.82
C HIS A 98 5.57 -2.05 -4.02
N ARG A 99 6.32 -1.42 -4.92
CA ARG A 99 7.74 -1.74 -5.20
C ARG A 99 8.64 -1.55 -3.99
N LEU A 100 8.33 -0.60 -3.10
CA LEU A 100 9.06 -0.34 -1.85
C LEU A 100 8.54 -1.16 -0.66
N SER A 101 7.52 -2.00 -0.86
CA SER A 101 6.91 -2.82 0.20
C SER A 101 7.58 -4.19 0.34
N PRO A 102 7.34 -4.90 1.46
CA PRO A 102 7.71 -6.32 1.58
C PRO A 102 7.05 -7.24 0.54
N ARG A 103 5.95 -6.77 -0.10
CA ARG A 103 5.18 -7.51 -1.11
C ARG A 103 5.62 -7.20 -2.56
N ARG A 104 6.77 -6.54 -2.78
CA ARG A 104 7.25 -6.08 -4.09
C ARG A 104 7.39 -7.17 -5.15
N ASP A 105 7.66 -8.41 -4.73
CA ASP A 105 7.81 -9.58 -5.61
C ASP A 105 6.49 -10.38 -5.75
N MET A 106 5.41 -9.89 -5.13
CA MET A 106 4.07 -10.47 -5.14
C MET A 106 3.19 -9.77 -6.18
N PRO A 107 1.98 -10.29 -6.49
CA PRO A 107 1.10 -9.66 -7.47
C PRO A 107 0.74 -8.21 -7.11
N PHE A 108 0.75 -7.34 -8.12
CA PHE A 108 0.17 -6.00 -8.08
C PHE A 108 -0.97 -5.92 -9.07
N ILE A 109 -2.20 -5.83 -8.58
CA ILE A 109 -3.40 -5.78 -9.39
C ILE A 109 -4.01 -4.38 -9.31
N ALA A 110 -4.22 -3.74 -10.44
CA ALA A 110 -4.85 -2.42 -10.52
C ALA A 110 -6.21 -2.51 -11.21
N ILE A 111 -7.20 -1.80 -10.67
CA ILE A 111 -8.51 -1.65 -11.27
C ILE A 111 -9.02 -0.23 -11.08
N ASN A 112 -9.61 0.34 -12.14
CA ASN A 112 -10.32 1.60 -12.08
C ASN A 112 -11.81 1.34 -11.84
N CYS A 113 -12.33 1.80 -10.69
CA CYS A 113 -13.71 1.55 -10.27
C CYS A 113 -14.74 2.33 -11.10
N ALA A 114 -14.33 3.39 -11.82
CA ALA A 114 -15.21 4.15 -12.71
C ALA A 114 -15.26 3.59 -14.14
N ALA A 115 -14.35 2.68 -14.51
CA ALA A 115 -14.22 2.20 -15.89
C ALA A 115 -15.26 1.16 -16.29
N LEU A 116 -15.95 0.54 -15.34
CA LEU A 116 -16.88 -0.57 -15.55
C LEU A 116 -18.25 -0.26 -14.95
N PRO A 117 -19.34 -0.74 -15.56
CA PRO A 117 -20.66 -0.78 -14.91
C PRO A 117 -20.60 -1.54 -13.58
N ASP A 118 -21.41 -1.15 -12.60
CA ASP A 118 -21.37 -1.66 -11.22
C ASP A 118 -21.41 -3.20 -11.12
N GLN A 119 -22.27 -3.87 -11.87
CA GLN A 119 -22.37 -5.33 -11.86
C GLN A 119 -21.11 -6.02 -12.40
N LEU A 120 -20.49 -5.42 -13.43
CA LEU A 120 -19.25 -5.94 -14.00
C LEU A 120 -18.09 -5.67 -13.03
N LEU A 121 -18.01 -4.49 -12.44
CA LEU A 121 -17.01 -4.15 -11.43
C LEU A 121 -17.06 -5.14 -10.25
N GLU A 122 -18.25 -5.42 -9.73
CA GLU A 122 -18.46 -6.38 -8.65
C GLU A 122 -17.97 -7.78 -9.04
N SER A 123 -18.35 -8.24 -10.25
CA SER A 123 -17.93 -9.52 -10.81
C SER A 123 -16.42 -9.61 -11.04
N GLU A 124 -15.78 -8.55 -11.55
CA GLU A 124 -14.32 -8.50 -11.71
C GLU A 124 -13.61 -8.56 -10.36
N MET A 125 -14.03 -7.74 -9.40
CA MET A 125 -13.37 -7.66 -8.09
C MET A 125 -13.48 -8.94 -7.27
N PHE A 126 -14.70 -9.52 -7.18
CA PHE A 126 -14.98 -10.63 -6.24
C PHE A 126 -15.15 -11.99 -6.93
N GLY A 127 -15.24 -12.02 -8.26
CA GLY A 127 -15.55 -13.21 -9.03
C GLY A 127 -17.04 -13.53 -9.07
N HIS A 128 -17.41 -14.53 -9.87
CA HIS A 128 -18.79 -14.98 -9.97
C HIS A 128 -18.88 -16.50 -10.21
N MET A 129 -20.02 -17.05 -9.83
CA MET A 129 -20.41 -18.43 -10.15
C MET A 129 -21.17 -18.45 -11.49
N LYS A 130 -21.02 -19.53 -12.22
CA LYS A 130 -21.80 -19.78 -13.44
C LYS A 130 -23.30 -19.62 -13.17
N GLY A 131 -23.98 -18.87 -14.03
CA GLY A 131 -25.43 -18.65 -13.95
C GLY A 131 -25.84 -17.58 -12.91
N SER A 132 -24.95 -16.85 -12.30
CA SER A 132 -25.26 -15.81 -11.30
C SER A 132 -25.89 -14.55 -11.88
N PHE A 133 -25.69 -14.29 -13.17
CA PHE A 133 -26.34 -13.23 -13.95
C PHE A 133 -26.36 -13.58 -15.45
N THR A 134 -27.04 -12.80 -16.26
CA THR A 134 -27.11 -13.00 -17.72
C THR A 134 -25.72 -12.77 -18.34
N GLY A 135 -25.13 -13.82 -18.95
CA GLY A 135 -23.75 -13.79 -19.48
C GLY A 135 -22.68 -14.41 -18.55
N ALA A 136 -23.07 -14.93 -17.39
CA ALA A 136 -22.19 -15.73 -16.54
C ALA A 136 -22.08 -17.18 -17.03
N ASP A 137 -21.39 -17.42 -18.13
CA ASP A 137 -21.31 -18.73 -18.80
C ASP A 137 -20.38 -19.72 -18.11
N ALA A 138 -19.45 -19.22 -17.27
CA ALA A 138 -18.50 -20.01 -16.51
C ALA A 138 -18.25 -19.39 -15.13
N ASP A 139 -17.64 -20.15 -14.22
CA ASP A 139 -17.10 -19.59 -12.97
C ASP A 139 -15.89 -18.71 -13.29
N LYS A 140 -15.78 -17.55 -12.61
CA LYS A 140 -14.66 -16.62 -12.74
C LYS A 140 -14.08 -16.30 -11.38
N ARG A 141 -12.74 -16.36 -11.27
CA ARG A 141 -12.01 -15.84 -10.11
C ARG A 141 -12.02 -14.32 -10.13
N GLY A 142 -12.07 -13.71 -8.95
CA GLY A 142 -12.03 -12.26 -8.81
C GLY A 142 -10.61 -11.74 -8.59
N LEU A 143 -10.41 -10.44 -8.88
CA LEU A 143 -9.13 -9.75 -8.74
C LEU A 143 -8.58 -9.80 -7.30
N PHE A 144 -9.43 -9.85 -6.26
CA PHE A 144 -8.98 -10.07 -4.89
C PHE A 144 -8.35 -11.46 -4.68
N GLU A 145 -8.85 -12.51 -5.35
CA GLU A 145 -8.21 -13.82 -5.33
C GLU A 145 -6.87 -13.83 -6.08
N GLU A 146 -6.77 -13.06 -7.17
CA GLU A 146 -5.54 -12.94 -7.97
C GLU A 146 -4.48 -12.13 -7.25
N ALA A 147 -4.91 -11.16 -6.42
CA ALA A 147 -4.03 -10.32 -5.61
C ALA A 147 -3.61 -10.97 -4.28
N ASP A 148 -4.03 -12.21 -4.00
CA ASP A 148 -3.74 -12.87 -2.71
C ASP A 148 -2.23 -12.95 -2.42
N GLY A 149 -1.83 -12.55 -1.22
CA GLY A 149 -0.44 -12.35 -0.81
C GLY A 149 0.20 -11.04 -1.32
N GLY A 150 -0.44 -10.32 -2.23
CA GLY A 150 0.07 -9.14 -2.92
C GLY A 150 -0.61 -7.83 -2.53
N THR A 151 -0.79 -6.96 -3.52
CA THR A 151 -1.39 -5.62 -3.38
C THR A 151 -2.45 -5.39 -4.43
N ILE A 152 -3.58 -4.84 -4.04
CA ILE A 152 -4.59 -4.33 -4.98
C ILE A 152 -4.64 -2.80 -4.93
N PHE A 153 -4.65 -2.19 -6.10
CA PHE A 153 -4.85 -0.75 -6.28
C PHE A 153 -6.24 -0.47 -6.84
N LEU A 154 -7.04 0.27 -6.07
CA LEU A 154 -8.42 0.65 -6.41
C LEU A 154 -8.43 2.13 -6.78
N ASP A 155 -8.39 2.43 -8.08
CA ASP A 155 -8.47 3.82 -8.55
C ASP A 155 -9.93 4.27 -8.65
N GLU A 156 -10.16 5.56 -8.43
CA GLU A 156 -11.47 6.23 -8.40
C GLU A 156 -12.49 5.51 -7.51
N ILE A 157 -12.05 5.19 -6.27
CA ILE A 157 -12.87 4.45 -5.27
C ILE A 157 -14.18 5.17 -4.93
N GLY A 158 -14.23 6.51 -5.08
CA GLY A 158 -15.42 7.32 -4.83
C GLY A 158 -16.56 7.10 -5.83
N ASP A 159 -16.33 6.36 -6.91
CA ASP A 159 -17.34 6.02 -7.92
C ASP A 159 -18.00 4.65 -7.69
N MET A 160 -17.54 3.90 -6.70
CA MET A 160 -18.03 2.56 -6.40
C MET A 160 -19.45 2.58 -5.84
N ALA A 161 -20.32 1.69 -6.32
CA ALA A 161 -21.68 1.53 -5.82
C ALA A 161 -21.71 1.03 -4.36
N LEU A 162 -22.71 1.43 -3.57
CA LEU A 162 -22.84 1.10 -2.14
C LEU A 162 -22.83 -0.41 -1.86
N VAL A 163 -23.36 -1.23 -2.76
CA VAL A 163 -23.36 -2.70 -2.63
C VAL A 163 -21.93 -3.23 -2.70
N THR A 164 -21.13 -2.74 -3.64
CA THR A 164 -19.73 -3.11 -3.83
C THR A 164 -18.87 -2.59 -2.66
N GLN A 165 -19.15 -1.37 -2.17
CA GLN A 165 -18.51 -0.81 -0.97
C GLN A 165 -18.72 -1.71 0.26
N ALA A 166 -19.93 -2.28 0.45
CA ALA A 166 -20.21 -3.19 1.57
C ALA A 166 -19.38 -4.49 1.50
N LYS A 167 -19.14 -5.00 0.29
CA LYS A 167 -18.26 -6.17 0.09
C LYS A 167 -16.79 -5.83 0.33
N LEU A 168 -16.33 -4.68 -0.16
CA LEU A 168 -14.97 -4.20 0.07
C LEU A 168 -14.68 -4.02 1.57
N LEU A 169 -15.66 -3.51 2.34
CA LEU A 169 -15.52 -3.38 3.78
C LEU A 169 -15.21 -4.73 4.45
N ARG A 170 -15.85 -5.82 4.02
CA ARG A 170 -15.57 -7.17 4.56
C ARG A 170 -14.15 -7.64 4.25
N VAL A 171 -13.65 -7.33 3.06
CA VAL A 171 -12.26 -7.62 2.70
C VAL A 171 -11.29 -6.88 3.64
N LEU A 172 -11.53 -5.57 3.84
CA LEU A 172 -10.67 -4.73 4.70
C LEU A 172 -10.75 -5.11 6.19
N GLN A 173 -11.87 -5.67 6.64
CA GLN A 173 -12.06 -6.06 8.04
C GLN A 173 -11.49 -7.44 8.37
N ASN A 174 -11.81 -8.41 7.51
CA ASN A 174 -11.63 -9.84 7.82
C ASN A 174 -10.88 -10.60 6.71
N GLY A 175 -10.49 -9.96 5.60
CA GLY A 175 -9.97 -10.64 4.41
C GLY A 175 -11.03 -11.50 3.70
N GLU A 176 -12.33 -11.34 4.01
CA GLU A 176 -13.38 -12.18 3.48
C GLU A 176 -13.90 -11.66 2.14
N ILE A 177 -13.87 -12.53 1.12
CA ILE A 177 -14.49 -12.30 -0.19
C ILE A 177 -15.61 -13.30 -0.44
N ARG A 178 -16.62 -12.89 -1.21
CA ARG A 178 -17.69 -13.76 -1.70
C ARG A 178 -17.97 -13.50 -3.18
N ALA A 179 -17.80 -14.51 -4.01
CA ALA A 179 -18.15 -14.44 -5.41
C ALA A 179 -19.66 -14.19 -5.58
N VAL A 180 -20.02 -13.48 -6.65
CA VAL A 180 -21.44 -13.25 -7.00
C VAL A 180 -22.12 -14.60 -7.23
N GLY A 181 -23.29 -14.81 -6.60
CA GLY A 181 -24.00 -16.09 -6.63
C GLY A 181 -23.48 -17.16 -5.66
N SER A 182 -22.40 -16.90 -4.89
CA SER A 182 -21.85 -17.85 -3.90
C SER A 182 -22.25 -17.48 -2.48
N ALA A 183 -22.67 -18.48 -1.69
CA ALA A 183 -22.85 -18.35 -0.24
C ALA A 183 -21.53 -18.62 0.54
N LYS A 184 -20.55 -19.27 -0.10
CA LYS A 184 -19.30 -19.67 0.57
C LYS A 184 -18.29 -18.52 0.58
N PRO A 185 -17.82 -18.10 1.76
CA PRO A 185 -16.73 -17.13 1.85
C PRO A 185 -15.39 -17.79 1.50
N LYS A 186 -14.47 -16.98 0.98
CA LYS A 186 -13.04 -17.27 0.86
C LYS A 186 -12.27 -16.21 1.62
N HIS A 187 -11.05 -16.53 2.06
CA HIS A 187 -10.18 -15.57 2.72
C HIS A 187 -8.96 -15.27 1.83
N VAL A 188 -8.59 -14.00 1.82
CA VAL A 188 -7.42 -13.48 1.09
C VAL A 188 -6.62 -12.54 2.01
N ASP A 189 -5.31 -12.50 1.82
CA ASP A 189 -4.40 -11.55 2.46
C ASP A 189 -3.92 -10.54 1.42
N VAL A 190 -4.61 -9.41 1.30
CA VAL A 190 -4.32 -8.40 0.27
C VAL A 190 -4.12 -7.03 0.91
N ARG A 191 -2.97 -6.41 0.60
CA ARG A 191 -2.77 -4.99 0.93
C ARG A 191 -3.59 -4.13 -0.02
N VAL A 192 -4.33 -3.16 0.52
CA VAL A 192 -5.16 -2.26 -0.28
C VAL A 192 -4.55 -0.86 -0.35
N ILE A 193 -4.41 -0.35 -1.58
CA ILE A 193 -4.13 1.05 -1.87
C ILE A 193 -5.34 1.58 -2.65
N ALA A 194 -5.96 2.64 -2.15
CA ALA A 194 -7.12 3.25 -2.80
C ALA A 194 -6.77 4.67 -3.27
N ALA A 195 -7.40 5.12 -4.36
CA ALA A 195 -7.22 6.47 -4.87
C ALA A 195 -8.55 7.08 -5.30
N THR A 196 -8.65 8.40 -5.18
CA THR A 196 -9.80 9.16 -5.69
C THR A 196 -9.45 10.64 -5.89
N ASN A 197 -10.17 11.29 -6.79
CA ASN A 197 -10.20 12.74 -6.95
C ASN A 197 -11.40 13.37 -6.23
N ARG A 198 -12.35 12.57 -5.72
CA ARG A 198 -13.56 13.04 -5.05
C ARG A 198 -13.32 13.34 -3.57
N ASP A 199 -14.10 14.26 -3.04
CA ASP A 199 -14.21 14.53 -1.62
C ASP A 199 -15.09 13.43 -0.97
N LEU A 200 -14.43 12.43 -0.35
CA LEU A 200 -15.14 11.31 0.28
C LEU A 200 -15.91 11.73 1.52
N GLU A 201 -15.48 12.77 2.24
CA GLU A 201 -16.20 13.28 3.42
C GLU A 201 -17.58 13.81 3.00
N ARG A 202 -17.62 14.64 1.94
CA ARG A 202 -18.87 15.08 1.35
C ARG A 202 -19.69 13.95 0.75
N ALA A 203 -19.03 12.94 0.18
CA ALA A 203 -19.74 11.77 -0.36
C ALA A 203 -20.43 10.97 0.76
N VAL A 204 -19.81 10.87 1.95
CA VAL A 204 -20.44 10.28 3.16
C VAL A 204 -21.64 11.10 3.62
N GLU A 205 -21.51 12.44 3.73
CA GLU A 205 -22.61 13.33 4.11
C GLU A 205 -23.82 13.19 3.16
N ASN A 206 -23.55 13.00 1.85
CA ASN A 206 -24.58 12.83 0.82
C ASN A 206 -25.05 11.38 0.65
N LEU A 207 -24.68 10.46 1.54
CA LEU A 207 -25.03 9.03 1.50
C LEU A 207 -24.59 8.31 0.22
N GLY A 208 -23.63 8.85 -0.54
CA GLY A 208 -23.03 8.25 -1.71
C GLY A 208 -21.84 7.35 -1.40
N PHE A 209 -21.27 7.48 -0.19
CA PHE A 209 -20.18 6.67 0.30
C PHE A 209 -20.45 6.24 1.74
N ARG A 210 -20.09 5.00 2.09
CA ARG A 210 -20.31 4.47 3.44
C ARG A 210 -19.28 5.02 4.41
N GLU A 211 -19.73 5.51 5.54
CA GLU A 211 -18.90 6.06 6.61
C GLU A 211 -17.92 5.01 7.18
N ASP A 212 -18.40 3.78 7.40
CA ASP A 212 -17.61 2.67 7.94
C ASP A 212 -16.45 2.28 6.99
N LEU A 213 -16.69 2.30 5.68
CA LEU A 213 -15.66 2.07 4.67
C LEU A 213 -14.67 3.24 4.62
N TYR A 214 -15.15 4.48 4.67
CA TYR A 214 -14.29 5.66 4.68
C TYR A 214 -13.25 5.59 5.81
N PHE A 215 -13.67 5.33 7.04
CA PHE A 215 -12.73 5.21 8.16
C PHE A 215 -11.76 4.03 8.02
N ARG A 216 -12.15 2.95 7.36
CA ARG A 216 -11.28 1.79 7.13
C ARG A 216 -10.27 2.03 6.00
N LEU A 217 -10.60 2.86 5.02
CA LEU A 217 -9.70 3.28 3.94
C LEU A 217 -8.76 4.40 4.40
N ASN A 218 -9.27 5.35 5.18
CA ASN A 218 -8.56 6.55 5.62
C ASN A 218 -7.62 6.29 6.82
N VAL A 219 -6.82 5.22 6.76
CA VAL A 219 -5.80 4.92 7.78
C VAL A 219 -4.57 5.80 7.58
N ILE A 220 -4.07 5.87 6.34
CA ILE A 220 -2.98 6.76 5.96
C ILE A 220 -3.40 7.52 4.71
N GLN A 221 -3.58 8.83 4.87
CA GLN A 221 -3.97 9.70 3.79
C GLN A 221 -2.75 10.40 3.19
N VAL A 222 -2.61 10.31 1.87
CA VAL A 222 -1.56 11.00 1.11
C VAL A 222 -2.22 11.94 0.10
N ARG A 223 -2.07 13.25 0.30
CA ARG A 223 -2.55 14.27 -0.64
C ARG A 223 -1.47 14.57 -1.66
N ILE A 224 -1.78 14.38 -2.93
CA ILE A 224 -0.88 14.58 -4.05
C ILE A 224 -1.12 16.00 -4.59
N PRO A 225 -0.09 16.86 -4.62
CA PRO A 225 -0.25 18.22 -5.15
C PRO A 225 -0.62 18.18 -6.63
N PRO A 226 -1.46 19.09 -7.13
CA PRO A 226 -1.75 19.20 -8.54
C PRO A 226 -0.50 19.64 -9.32
N LEU A 227 -0.44 19.34 -10.63
CA LEU A 227 0.74 19.60 -11.46
C LEU A 227 1.16 21.09 -11.46
N ARG A 228 0.22 21.99 -11.31
CA ARG A 228 0.48 23.47 -11.22
C ARG A 228 1.22 23.90 -9.94
N GLU A 229 1.32 23.01 -8.95
CA GLU A 229 2.02 23.27 -7.67
C GLU A 229 3.33 22.48 -7.54
N ARG A 230 3.79 21.86 -8.63
CA ARG A 230 5.01 21.06 -8.70
C ARG A 230 6.16 21.79 -9.36
#